data_11e6a06143c23b192bb4ecddabe35c1e
#
_entry.id   11e6a06143c23b192bb4ecddabe35c1e
#
_cell.length_a   1.000
_cell.length_b   1.000
_cell.length_c   1.000
_cell.angle_alpha   90.00
_cell.angle_beta   90.00
_cell.angle_gamma   90.00
#
_symmetry.space_group_name_H-M   'P 1'
#
loop_
_entity.id
_entity.type
_entity.pdbx_description
1 polymer ?
#
loop_
_entity_poly.entity_id
_entity_poly.type
_entity_poly.pdbx_seq_one_letter_code
_entity_poly.pdbx_strand_id
1 'polypeptide(L)'
;LVKGIIVDKEVVHPGMPKRIEDPKIALLDVALEVEKTEFNAEIRIKDPTQMKAFLDKETRMLQEMVEKIKLSGAKVLFCQKGIDDMAQHFLAKEGIIAARRVKQSDMEKLARATGGKVITNLDDLKSGDLGKAGLVEERKVGEDKMTFVEKCKDPRSVAILIRAGLERMVDEAERA
;
A
#
# COMPACT_ATOMS: atom_id res chain seq x y z
N LEU A 1 -18.27 -10.51 14.00
CA LEU A 1 -18.48 -9.91 12.68
C LEU A 1 -17.45 -8.83 12.43
N VAL A 2 -16.53 -9.11 11.51
CA VAL A 2 -15.52 -8.13 11.07
C VAL A 2 -16.20 -7.15 10.11
N LYS A 3 -16.29 -5.89 10.53
CA LYS A 3 -16.84 -4.83 9.67
C LYS A 3 -15.69 -4.17 8.90
N GLY A 4 -15.25 -4.80 7.82
CA GLY A 4 -14.12 -4.28 7.08
C GLY A 4 -13.78 -5.06 5.83
N ILE A 5 -12.65 -4.72 5.25
CA ILE A 5 -12.11 -5.34 4.06
C ILE A 5 -10.86 -6.13 4.45
N ILE A 6 -10.74 -7.33 3.87
CA ILE A 6 -9.53 -8.14 4.01
C ILE A 6 -8.78 -8.07 2.69
N VAL A 7 -7.55 -7.56 2.74
CA VAL A 7 -6.66 -7.52 1.58
C VAL A 7 -5.67 -8.68 1.70
N ASP A 8 -5.66 -9.54 0.69
CA ASP A 8 -4.76 -10.71 0.65
C ASP A 8 -3.34 -10.29 0.29
N LYS A 9 -2.79 -9.40 1.10
CA LYS A 9 -1.41 -8.91 0.99
C LYS A 9 -0.85 -8.65 2.38
N GLU A 10 0.40 -9.02 2.57
CA GLU A 10 1.11 -8.70 3.80
C GLU A 10 1.73 -7.30 3.73
N VAL A 11 2.09 -6.77 4.88
CA VAL A 11 2.88 -5.53 4.99
C VAL A 11 4.26 -5.79 4.37
N VAL A 12 4.70 -4.91 3.48
CA VAL A 12 5.89 -5.15 2.64
C VAL A 12 7.23 -5.13 3.37
N HIS A 13 7.30 -4.56 4.57
CA HIS A 13 8.56 -4.39 5.29
C HIS A 13 8.39 -4.74 6.77
N PRO A 14 9.30 -5.55 7.35
CA PRO A 14 9.18 -5.96 8.74
C PRO A 14 9.31 -4.83 9.76
N GLY A 15 9.93 -3.72 9.37
CA GLY A 15 10.05 -2.53 10.23
C GLY A 15 8.82 -1.65 10.27
N MET A 16 7.81 -1.94 9.44
CA MET A 16 6.55 -1.21 9.44
C MET A 16 5.68 -1.61 10.63
N PRO A 17 4.83 -0.68 11.13
CA PRO A 17 3.83 -1.05 12.14
C PRO A 17 2.93 -2.18 11.62
N LYS A 18 2.41 -2.99 12.53
CA LYS A 18 1.45 -4.05 12.20
C LYS A 18 0.01 -3.61 12.45
N ARG A 19 -0.18 -2.53 13.17
CA ARG A 19 -1.48 -2.01 13.57
C ARG A 19 -1.43 -0.49 13.68
N ILE A 20 -2.40 0.19 13.06
CA ILE A 20 -2.59 1.64 13.19
C ILE A 20 -4.08 1.90 13.41
N GLU A 21 -4.40 2.68 14.44
CA GLU A 21 -5.76 3.12 14.74
C GLU A 21 -6.04 4.46 14.05
N ASP A 22 -7.25 4.60 13.51
CA ASP A 22 -7.74 5.81 12.82
C ASP A 22 -6.81 6.33 11.73
N PRO A 23 -6.27 5.45 10.85
CA PRO A 23 -5.35 5.90 9.81
C PRO A 23 -6.06 6.58 8.66
N LYS A 24 -5.36 7.50 8.03
CA LYS A 24 -5.70 7.97 6.68
C LYS A 24 -4.98 7.06 5.69
N ILE A 25 -5.69 6.68 4.63
CA ILE A 25 -5.24 5.65 3.70
C ILE A 25 -5.03 6.25 2.31
N ALA A 26 -3.83 6.09 1.77
CA ALA A 26 -3.51 6.45 0.39
C ALA A 26 -3.70 5.23 -0.52
N LEU A 27 -4.41 5.40 -1.61
CA LEU A 27 -4.64 4.37 -2.61
C LEU A 27 -3.93 4.80 -3.89
N LEU A 28 -2.89 4.06 -4.28
CA LEU A 28 -2.04 4.42 -5.41
C LEU A 28 -2.09 3.38 -6.54
N ASP A 29 -2.25 3.86 -7.76
CA ASP A 29 -2.03 3.08 -8.98
C ASP A 29 -0.83 3.65 -9.72
N VAL A 30 0.28 3.76 -9.01
CA VAL A 30 1.55 4.25 -9.53
C VAL A 30 2.69 3.54 -8.81
N ALA A 31 3.70 3.12 -9.55
CA ALA A 31 4.85 2.44 -8.96
C ALA A 31 5.68 3.40 -8.10
N LEU A 32 6.06 2.96 -6.92
CA LEU A 32 7.03 3.67 -6.09
C LEU A 32 8.42 3.12 -6.41
N GLU A 33 8.82 3.29 -7.65
CA GLU A 33 10.06 2.79 -8.22
C GLU A 33 10.65 3.86 -9.13
N VAL A 34 11.97 3.79 -9.32
CA VAL A 34 12.66 4.63 -10.30
C VAL A 34 12.77 3.85 -11.59
N GLU A 35 12.32 4.45 -12.69
CA GLU A 35 12.40 3.83 -14.00
C GLU A 35 13.86 3.71 -14.43
N LYS A 36 14.27 2.48 -14.75
CA LYS A 36 15.64 2.18 -15.20
C LYS A 36 15.67 2.15 -16.73
N THR A 37 16.35 3.12 -17.33
CA THR A 37 16.56 3.16 -18.77
C THR A 37 17.81 2.37 -19.14
N GLU A 38 17.93 1.95 -20.40
CA GLU A 38 19.14 1.29 -20.93
C GLU A 38 20.38 2.16 -20.72
N PHE A 39 20.24 3.46 -20.90
CA PHE A 39 21.31 4.43 -20.69
C PHE A 39 21.83 4.40 -19.25
N ASN A 40 20.95 4.35 -18.28
CA ASN A 40 21.33 4.25 -16.87
C ASN A 40 22.04 2.92 -16.56
N ALA A 41 21.60 1.83 -17.19
CA ALA A 41 22.24 0.52 -17.05
C ALA A 41 23.66 0.52 -17.62
N GLU A 42 23.88 1.14 -18.78
CA GLU A 42 25.21 1.26 -19.38
C GLU A 42 26.18 2.05 -18.51
N ILE A 43 25.74 3.17 -17.94
CA ILE A 43 26.57 3.99 -17.05
C ILE A 43 26.96 3.23 -15.80
N ARG A 44 26.05 2.45 -15.23
CA ARG A 44 26.31 1.60 -14.05
C ARG A 44 27.43 0.58 -14.30
N ILE A 45 27.53 0.07 -15.53
CA ILE A 45 28.55 -0.91 -15.90
C ILE A 45 29.89 -0.26 -16.18
N LYS A 46 29.91 0.94 -16.80
CA LYS A 46 31.12 1.55 -17.34
C LYS A 46 31.87 2.49 -16.40
N ASP A 47 31.20 3.14 -15.44
CA ASP A 47 31.84 4.16 -14.60
C ASP A 47 31.35 4.07 -13.13
N PRO A 48 32.17 3.51 -12.22
CA PRO A 48 31.81 3.39 -10.80
C PRO A 48 31.56 4.72 -10.10
N THR A 49 32.22 5.82 -10.53
CA THR A 49 32.02 7.14 -9.92
C THR A 49 30.67 7.71 -10.28
N GLN A 50 30.27 7.58 -11.54
CA GLN A 50 28.94 7.97 -11.99
C GLN A 50 27.85 7.07 -11.40
N MET A 51 28.15 5.80 -11.18
CA MET A 51 27.23 4.86 -10.55
C MET A 51 26.78 5.35 -9.17
N LYS A 52 27.72 5.84 -8.35
CA LYS A 52 27.37 6.38 -7.04
C LYS A 52 26.44 7.59 -7.15
N ALA A 53 26.74 8.51 -8.07
CA ALA A 53 25.90 9.68 -8.31
C ALA A 53 24.48 9.28 -8.75
N PHE A 54 24.37 8.25 -9.59
CA PHE A 54 23.09 7.70 -10.04
C PHE A 54 22.28 7.09 -8.90
N LEU A 55 22.92 6.29 -8.06
CA LEU A 55 22.28 5.67 -6.91
C LEU A 55 21.80 6.72 -5.91
N ASP A 56 22.60 7.76 -5.67
CA ASP A 56 22.23 8.88 -4.80
C ASP A 56 21.02 9.64 -5.37
N LYS A 57 20.97 9.82 -6.67
CA LYS A 57 19.85 10.47 -7.36
C LYS A 57 18.58 9.62 -7.26
N GLU A 58 18.68 8.31 -7.52
CA GLU A 58 17.56 7.38 -7.38
C GLU A 58 17.02 7.37 -5.95
N THR A 59 17.91 7.34 -4.96
CA THR A 59 17.55 7.37 -3.55
C THR A 59 16.78 8.65 -3.21
N ARG A 60 17.24 9.80 -3.70
CA ARG A 60 16.56 11.08 -3.49
C ARG A 60 15.18 11.10 -4.13
N MET A 61 15.04 10.53 -5.33
CA MET A 61 13.74 10.43 -6.01
C MET A 61 12.76 9.60 -5.19
N LEU A 62 13.21 8.48 -4.64
CA LEU A 62 12.38 7.63 -3.77
C LEU A 62 12.02 8.34 -2.47
N GLN A 63 12.96 9.07 -1.88
CA GLN A 63 12.69 9.88 -0.69
C GLN A 63 11.64 10.95 -0.96
N GLU A 64 11.69 11.61 -2.11
CA GLU A 64 10.71 12.62 -2.52
C GLU A 64 9.32 12.01 -2.68
N MET A 65 9.24 10.81 -3.27
CA MET A 65 7.96 10.09 -3.39
C MET A 65 7.35 9.79 -2.02
N VAL A 66 8.16 9.29 -1.10
CA VAL A 66 7.72 8.98 0.27
C VAL A 66 7.34 10.26 1.03
N GLU A 67 8.08 11.33 0.82
CA GLU A 67 7.78 12.63 1.43
C GLU A 67 6.42 13.17 1.00
N LYS A 68 6.07 13.02 -0.28
CA LYS A 68 4.74 13.39 -0.78
C LYS A 68 3.63 12.61 -0.08
N ILE A 69 3.83 11.31 0.14
CA ILE A 69 2.89 10.46 0.87
C ILE A 69 2.77 10.90 2.32
N LYS A 70 3.89 11.16 2.97
CA LYS A 70 3.95 11.64 4.36
C LYS A 70 3.23 12.98 4.53
N LEU A 71 3.50 13.93 3.64
CA LEU A 71 2.91 15.27 3.69
C LEU A 71 1.40 15.26 3.46
N SER A 72 0.88 14.26 2.74
CA SER A 72 -0.57 14.10 2.58
C SER A 72 -1.28 13.75 3.88
N GLY A 73 -0.54 13.20 4.84
CA GLY A 73 -1.09 12.73 6.11
C GLY A 73 -1.41 11.24 6.15
N ALA A 74 -1.13 10.51 5.08
CA ALA A 74 -1.40 9.07 5.01
C ALA A 74 -0.52 8.30 6.01
N LYS A 75 -1.11 7.33 6.68
CA LYS A 75 -0.42 6.39 7.57
C LYS A 75 -0.47 4.97 7.05
N VAL A 76 -1.33 4.70 6.08
CA VAL A 76 -1.45 3.42 5.38
C VAL A 76 -1.45 3.69 3.89
N LEU A 77 -0.75 2.84 3.16
CA LEU A 77 -0.61 2.92 1.71
C LEU A 77 -0.94 1.57 1.09
N PHE A 78 -1.92 1.56 0.20
CA PHE A 78 -2.18 0.41 -0.67
C PHE A 78 -1.77 0.78 -2.08
N CYS A 79 -0.80 0.06 -2.63
CA CYS A 79 -0.25 0.31 -3.96
C CYS A 79 -0.59 -0.84 -4.89
N GLN A 80 -1.13 -0.51 -6.05
CA GLN A 80 -1.47 -1.49 -7.09
C GLN A 80 -0.21 -1.98 -7.82
N LYS A 81 0.82 -1.17 -7.84
CA LYS A 81 2.11 -1.45 -8.47
C LYS A 81 3.15 -1.87 -7.44
N GLY A 82 4.40 -2.00 -7.87
CA GLY A 82 5.50 -2.34 -6.99
C GLY A 82 6.01 -1.17 -6.16
N ILE A 83 6.71 -1.50 -5.08
CA ILE A 83 7.36 -0.52 -4.21
C ILE A 83 8.83 -0.92 -4.09
N ASP A 84 9.75 -0.03 -4.49
CA ASP A 84 11.18 -0.28 -4.36
C ASP A 84 11.59 -0.53 -2.90
N ASP A 85 12.59 -1.36 -2.68
CA ASP A 85 13.05 -1.72 -1.33
C ASP A 85 13.45 -0.49 -0.51
N MET A 86 14.10 0.49 -1.13
CA MET A 86 14.46 1.73 -0.45
C MET A 86 13.23 2.56 -0.08
N ALA A 87 12.23 2.60 -0.96
CA ALA A 87 10.95 3.26 -0.65
C ALA A 87 10.25 2.58 0.51
N GLN A 88 10.26 1.25 0.56
CA GLN A 88 9.73 0.48 1.70
C GLN A 88 10.42 0.87 3.01
N HIS A 89 11.74 0.98 2.98
CA HIS A 89 12.53 1.37 4.14
C HIS A 89 12.16 2.78 4.62
N PHE A 90 12.04 3.73 3.71
CA PHE A 90 11.66 5.10 4.05
C PHE A 90 10.23 5.18 4.62
N LEU A 91 9.30 4.42 4.04
CA LEU A 91 7.93 4.33 4.57
C LEU A 91 7.91 3.72 5.97
N ALA A 92 8.67 2.66 6.20
CA ALA A 92 8.79 2.03 7.51
C ALA A 92 9.35 3.02 8.55
N LYS A 93 10.35 3.79 8.16
CA LYS A 93 10.97 4.80 9.02
C LYS A 93 9.98 5.89 9.45
N GLU A 94 9.02 6.22 8.59
CA GLU A 94 7.96 7.19 8.88
C GLU A 94 6.75 6.56 9.59
N GLY A 95 6.81 5.29 9.92
CA GLY A 95 5.72 4.59 10.60
C GLY A 95 4.50 4.36 9.72
N ILE A 96 4.68 4.25 8.41
CA ILE A 96 3.60 4.04 7.44
C ILE A 96 3.52 2.56 7.09
N ILE A 97 2.32 1.98 7.19
CA ILE A 97 2.04 0.63 6.69
C ILE A 97 1.86 0.68 5.18
N ALA A 98 2.50 -0.23 4.45
CA ALA A 98 2.32 -0.31 3.00
C ALA A 98 2.13 -1.75 2.55
N ALA A 99 1.26 -1.95 1.57
CA ALA A 99 1.08 -3.18 0.83
C ALA A 99 1.25 -2.90 -0.65
N ARG A 100 1.91 -3.80 -1.36
CA ARG A 100 2.19 -3.67 -2.80
C ARG A 100 1.44 -4.71 -3.61
N ARG A 101 1.35 -4.47 -4.92
CA ARG A 101 0.74 -5.41 -5.86
C ARG A 101 -0.71 -5.75 -5.51
N VAL A 102 -1.42 -4.82 -4.92
CA VAL A 102 -2.83 -4.99 -4.59
C VAL A 102 -3.65 -5.03 -5.89
N LYS A 103 -4.56 -5.98 -6.00
CA LYS A 103 -5.38 -6.15 -7.19
C LYS A 103 -6.27 -4.93 -7.42
N GLN A 104 -6.53 -4.60 -8.67
CA GLN A 104 -7.40 -3.48 -9.05
C GLN A 104 -8.78 -3.60 -8.39
N SER A 105 -9.35 -4.80 -8.39
CA SER A 105 -10.66 -5.05 -7.76
C SER A 105 -10.65 -4.73 -6.27
N ASP A 106 -9.57 -5.07 -5.57
CA ASP A 106 -9.41 -4.76 -4.15
C ASP A 106 -9.20 -3.26 -3.92
N MET A 107 -8.48 -2.58 -4.82
CA MET A 107 -8.32 -1.13 -4.77
C MET A 107 -9.65 -0.40 -4.91
N GLU A 108 -10.52 -0.86 -5.81
CA GLU A 108 -11.86 -0.29 -6.00
C GLU A 108 -12.72 -0.49 -4.75
N LYS A 109 -12.65 -1.67 -4.15
CA LYS A 109 -13.37 -1.97 -2.91
C LYS A 109 -12.88 -1.09 -1.76
N LEU A 110 -11.58 -0.92 -1.63
CA LEU A 110 -10.98 -0.04 -0.64
C LEU A 110 -11.42 1.42 -0.84
N ALA A 111 -11.43 1.89 -2.08
CA ALA A 111 -11.86 3.24 -2.39
C ALA A 111 -13.30 3.48 -1.95
N ARG A 112 -14.20 2.55 -2.22
CA ARG A 112 -15.61 2.64 -1.82
C ARG A 112 -15.78 2.60 -0.30
N ALA A 113 -15.12 1.66 0.35
CA ALA A 113 -15.28 1.45 1.79
C ALA A 113 -14.68 2.58 2.62
N THR A 114 -13.53 3.10 2.22
CA THR A 114 -12.80 4.14 2.95
C THR A 114 -13.14 5.56 2.51
N GLY A 115 -13.80 5.70 1.37
CA GLY A 115 -14.07 7.00 0.77
C GLY A 115 -12.86 7.64 0.12
N GLY A 116 -11.79 6.88 -0.07
CA GLY A 116 -10.57 7.35 -0.71
C GLY A 116 -10.65 7.35 -2.23
N LYS A 117 -9.71 8.02 -2.87
CA LYS A 117 -9.59 8.08 -4.32
C LYS A 117 -8.30 7.40 -4.75
N VAL A 118 -8.37 6.54 -5.77
CA VAL A 118 -7.19 5.92 -6.37
C VAL A 118 -6.44 6.96 -7.18
N ILE A 119 -5.18 7.19 -6.83
CA ILE A 119 -4.34 8.23 -7.43
C ILE A 119 -3.39 7.56 -8.42
N THR A 120 -3.33 8.09 -9.64
CA THR A 120 -2.47 7.59 -10.71
C THR A 120 -1.19 8.41 -10.89
N ASN A 121 -1.10 9.55 -10.20
CA ASN A 121 0.09 10.42 -10.21
C ASN A 121 0.29 10.97 -8.80
N LEU A 122 1.49 10.74 -8.22
CA LEU A 122 1.81 11.19 -6.86
C LEU A 122 1.68 12.70 -6.66
N ASP A 123 1.89 13.49 -7.71
CA ASP A 123 1.75 14.94 -7.64
C ASP A 123 0.31 15.38 -7.39
N ASP A 124 -0.64 14.51 -7.72
CA ASP A 124 -2.08 14.75 -7.49
C ASP A 124 -2.56 14.32 -6.11
N LEU A 125 -1.70 13.67 -5.33
CA LEU A 125 -2.07 13.17 -4.01
C LEU A 125 -2.25 14.31 -3.01
N LYS A 126 -3.46 14.43 -2.49
CA LYS A 126 -3.83 15.47 -1.52
C LYS A 126 -4.52 14.84 -0.32
N SER A 127 -4.50 15.52 0.81
CA SER A 127 -5.15 15.02 2.04
C SER A 127 -6.63 14.74 1.87
N GLY A 128 -7.32 15.47 1.00
CA GLY A 128 -8.73 15.25 0.69
C GLY A 128 -9.01 13.99 -0.11
N ASP A 129 -8.00 13.41 -0.75
CA ASP A 129 -8.13 12.19 -1.55
C ASP A 129 -7.93 10.92 -0.72
N LEU A 130 -7.50 11.05 0.53
CA LEU A 130 -7.23 9.91 1.40
C LEU A 130 -8.52 9.28 1.92
N GLY A 131 -8.52 7.94 1.98
CA GLY A 131 -9.56 7.20 2.65
C GLY A 131 -9.37 7.21 4.16
N LYS A 132 -10.41 6.79 4.89
CA LYS A 132 -10.39 6.71 6.35
C LYS A 132 -10.95 5.37 6.82
N ALA A 133 -10.31 4.81 7.81
CA ALA A 133 -10.79 3.61 8.52
C ALA A 133 -10.50 3.77 10.01
N GLY A 134 -11.16 2.98 10.84
CA GLY A 134 -10.90 3.01 12.27
C GLY A 134 -9.69 2.17 12.68
N LEU A 135 -9.34 1.18 11.87
CA LEU A 135 -8.22 0.29 12.17
C LEU A 135 -7.69 -0.36 10.91
N VAL A 136 -6.36 -0.40 10.79
CA VAL A 136 -5.67 -1.23 9.80
C VAL A 136 -4.66 -2.08 10.55
N GLU A 137 -4.73 -3.40 10.34
CA GLU A 137 -3.89 -4.36 11.06
C GLU A 137 -3.54 -5.54 10.16
N GLU A 138 -2.27 -5.94 10.19
CA GLU A 138 -1.83 -7.20 9.59
C GLU A 138 -2.10 -8.32 10.58
N ARG A 139 -2.80 -9.37 10.12
CA ARG A 139 -3.09 -10.56 10.92
C ARG A 139 -2.68 -11.80 10.18
N LYS A 140 -2.21 -12.78 10.92
CA LYS A 140 -1.91 -14.10 10.37
C LYS A 140 -3.20 -14.92 10.29
N VAL A 141 -3.52 -15.39 9.09
CA VAL A 141 -4.69 -16.24 8.83
C VAL A 141 -4.18 -17.56 8.23
N GLY A 142 -4.16 -18.62 9.03
CA GLY A 142 -3.51 -19.86 8.63
C GLY A 142 -2.01 -19.68 8.50
N GLU A 143 -1.46 -19.95 7.31
CA GLU A 143 -0.04 -19.75 7.02
C GLU A 143 0.24 -18.39 6.36
N ASP A 144 -0.80 -17.67 5.96
CA ASP A 144 -0.69 -16.40 5.25
C ASP A 144 -0.89 -15.22 6.19
N LYS A 145 -0.30 -14.10 5.81
CA LYS A 145 -0.53 -12.82 6.47
C LYS A 145 -1.40 -11.95 5.57
N MET A 146 -2.42 -11.36 6.15
CA MET A 146 -3.37 -10.50 5.44
C MET A 146 -3.53 -9.17 6.16
N THR A 147 -3.89 -8.16 5.42
CA THR A 147 -4.14 -6.82 5.98
C THR A 147 -5.63 -6.60 6.12
N PHE A 148 -6.06 -6.31 7.36
CA PHE A 148 -7.46 -6.07 7.70
C PHE A 148 -7.69 -4.57 7.82
N VAL A 149 -8.69 -4.08 7.09
CA VAL A 149 -9.13 -2.68 7.15
C VAL A 149 -10.51 -2.68 7.78
N GLU A 150 -10.61 -2.23 9.01
CA GLU A 150 -11.84 -2.30 9.80
C GLU A 150 -12.40 -0.92 10.13
N LYS A 151 -13.68 -0.85 10.48
CA LYS A 151 -14.40 0.37 10.83
C LYS A 151 -14.28 1.41 9.70
N CYS A 152 -14.61 0.98 8.49
CA CYS A 152 -14.58 1.82 7.32
C CYS A 152 -15.69 2.88 7.33
N LYS A 153 -15.47 3.96 6.56
CA LYS A 153 -16.37 5.10 6.50
C LYS A 153 -17.75 4.77 5.90
N ASP A 154 -17.80 3.86 4.91
CA ASP A 154 -19.05 3.48 4.24
C ASP A 154 -19.47 2.06 4.65
N PRO A 155 -20.42 1.91 5.60
CA PRO A 155 -20.86 0.61 6.07
C PRO A 155 -21.60 -0.23 5.02
N ARG A 156 -22.18 0.39 3.99
CA ARG A 156 -22.92 -0.33 2.94
C ARG A 156 -21.98 -1.17 2.08
N SER A 157 -20.88 -0.59 1.63
CA SER A 157 -19.87 -1.29 0.84
C SER A 157 -19.22 -2.41 1.64
N VAL A 158 -18.96 -2.17 2.92
CA VAL A 158 -18.36 -3.13 3.85
C VAL A 158 -19.26 -4.35 4.03
N ALA A 159 -20.58 -4.19 4.20
CA ALA A 159 -21.51 -5.29 4.40
C ALA A 159 -21.50 -6.28 3.24
N ILE A 160 -21.46 -5.80 2.00
CA ILE A 160 -21.42 -6.64 0.80
C ILE A 160 -20.11 -7.43 0.75
N LEU A 161 -18.99 -6.80 1.07
CA LEU A 161 -17.67 -7.43 1.04
C LEU A 161 -17.52 -8.51 2.10
N ILE A 162 -18.06 -8.30 3.28
CA ILE A 162 -18.04 -9.29 4.36
C ILE A 162 -18.81 -10.54 3.96
N ARG A 163 -19.96 -10.40 3.33
CA ARG A 163 -20.73 -11.55 2.83
C ARG A 163 -19.95 -12.38 1.83
N ALA A 164 -19.30 -11.76 0.86
CA ALA A 164 -18.47 -12.45 -0.12
C ALA A 164 -17.29 -13.17 0.54
N GLY A 165 -16.65 -12.55 1.52
CA GLY A 165 -15.56 -13.15 2.28
C GLY A 165 -16.01 -14.35 3.11
N LEU A 166 -17.16 -14.27 3.76
CA LEU A 166 -17.73 -15.35 4.56
C LEU A 166 -18.13 -16.55 3.69
N GLU A 167 -18.73 -16.30 2.55
CA GLU A 167 -19.09 -17.37 1.60
C GLU A 167 -17.86 -18.14 1.14
N ARG A 168 -16.77 -17.47 0.82
CA ARG A 168 -15.51 -18.12 0.47
C ARG A 168 -14.95 -18.97 1.61
N MET A 169 -14.98 -18.47 2.83
CA MET A 169 -14.51 -19.22 3.99
C MET A 169 -15.35 -20.45 4.26
N VAL A 170 -16.67 -20.35 4.12
CA VAL A 170 -17.58 -21.48 4.27
C VAL A 170 -17.32 -22.53 3.20
N ASP A 171 -17.17 -22.14 1.94
CA ASP A 171 -16.87 -23.05 0.85
C ASP A 171 -15.55 -23.79 1.07
N GLU A 172 -14.52 -23.13 1.51
CA GLU A 172 -13.22 -23.75 1.84
C GLU A 172 -13.35 -24.74 3.01
N ALA A 173 -14.12 -24.40 4.02
CA ALA A 173 -14.38 -25.27 5.15
C ALA A 173 -15.16 -26.54 4.75
N GLU A 174 -16.12 -26.42 3.85
CA GLU A 174 -16.87 -27.54 3.32
C GLU A 174 -16.03 -28.47 2.45
N ARG A 175 -15.02 -27.94 1.77
CA ARG A 175 -14.11 -28.74 0.93
C ARG A 175 -13.02 -29.43 1.75
N ALA A 176 -12.76 -28.98 2.92
CA ALA A 176 -11.79 -29.57 3.82
C ALA A 176 -12.38 -30.77 4.52
#